data_54c613e5b29415e0baabb64b48110bf8
#
_entry.id   54c613e5b29415e0baabb64b48110bf8
#
_cell.length_a   1.000
_cell.length_b   1.000
_cell.length_c   1.000
_cell.angle_alpha   90.00
_cell.angle_beta   90.00
_cell.angle_gamma   90.00
#
_symmetry.space_group_name_H-M   'P 1'
#
loop_
_entity.id
_entity.type
_entity.pdbx_description
1 polymer ?
#
loop_
_entity_poly.entity_id
_entity_poly.type
_entity_poly.pdbx_seq_one_letter_code
_entity_poly.pdbx_strand_id
1 'polypeptide(L)'
;MTLRAAIASLSALVFGLGLELPPAQADPPAPVPTPVLRPLVPGQVTRIGPVAGTGTPTADYGIGATDLCEFMEFPSGILQICGDSFAGQGVGFGGWYAPVALHVDTDSVNSPDGLRYRGATGIDKPLLADPKVPGTSQLPAGVVSINRENYLLITTTKNLVPASSRLVKADPVRGAWPTVPGSVRPAGYAGGAQSQITGYYDPVPTADSPRGWVYLVANNFDRSSPVFLYRATPQSFTDRSSWQGWSAATGWGKPPTPLWGDRIGEMSMKQVDGKTVLSYFNSSTGNMEVRVANTPTGLGSAPVTTVVVAGDWPEQADELPAPQDNQLAQPYGGYISPGSTLEELRILVSQWNTKPRDTAPYRVIQFAVNPVKS
;
A
#
# COMPACT_ATOMS: atom_id res chain seq x y z
N MET A 1 -51.71 -42.11 -71.64
CA MET A 1 -52.52 -42.94 -70.81
C MET A 1 -52.09 -42.70 -69.38
N THR A 2 -52.76 -42.12 -68.45
CA THR A 2 -54.18 -42.02 -68.10
C THR A 2 -54.40 -40.80 -67.21
N LEU A 3 -55.45 -40.15 -67.45
CA LEU A 3 -56.15 -39.05 -66.78
C LEU A 3 -56.56 -39.40 -65.35
N ARG A 4 -56.53 -38.43 -64.41
CA ARG A 4 -57.55 -38.25 -63.31
C ARG A 4 -57.16 -36.99 -62.53
N ALA A 5 -57.82 -35.96 -62.68
CA ALA A 5 -59.08 -35.46 -62.17
C ALA A 5 -58.89 -34.63 -60.88
N ALA A 6 -59.20 -33.36 -61.02
CA ALA A 6 -59.18 -32.33 -59.96
C ALA A 6 -60.38 -32.47 -58.99
N ILE A 7 -60.17 -32.16 -57.71
CA ILE A 7 -61.25 -31.76 -56.81
C ILE A 7 -60.78 -30.47 -56.10
N ALA A 8 -61.48 -29.40 -56.32
CA ALA A 8 -61.33 -28.14 -55.62
C ALA A 8 -62.14 -28.16 -54.32
N SER A 9 -61.48 -27.88 -53.21
CA SER A 9 -62.19 -27.62 -51.95
C SER A 9 -61.95 -26.17 -51.54
N LEU A 10 -62.97 -25.40 -51.53
CA LEU A 10 -63.08 -24.02 -51.02
C LEU A 10 -63.05 -24.09 -49.49
N SER A 11 -62.02 -23.54 -48.86
CA SER A 11 -62.03 -23.32 -47.40
C SER A 11 -62.05 -21.84 -47.11
N ALA A 12 -63.07 -21.41 -46.40
CA ALA A 12 -63.28 -20.03 -45.97
C ALA A 12 -62.19 -19.55 -45.01
N LEU A 13 -61.58 -18.43 -45.34
CA LEU A 13 -60.65 -17.71 -44.43
C LEU A 13 -61.49 -16.90 -43.43
N VAL A 14 -61.44 -17.31 -42.16
CA VAL A 14 -61.88 -16.47 -41.02
C VAL A 14 -60.67 -15.63 -40.57
N PHE A 15 -60.70 -14.33 -40.81
CA PHE A 15 -59.75 -13.38 -40.22
C PHE A 15 -60.14 -13.13 -38.76
N GLY A 16 -59.43 -13.79 -37.86
CA GLY A 16 -59.43 -13.43 -36.44
C GLY A 16 -58.41 -12.31 -36.20
N LEU A 17 -58.89 -11.09 -35.93
CA LEU A 17 -58.12 -10.00 -35.40
C LEU A 17 -57.69 -10.36 -33.96
N GLY A 18 -56.56 -11.01 -33.79
CA GLY A 18 -55.86 -11.15 -32.52
C GLY A 18 -55.23 -9.84 -32.09
N LEU A 19 -55.77 -9.13 -31.16
CA LEU A 19 -55.08 -8.06 -30.42
C LEU A 19 -54.01 -8.70 -29.58
N GLU A 20 -52.75 -8.71 -30.08
CA GLU A 20 -51.58 -9.02 -29.26
C GLU A 20 -51.34 -7.85 -28.28
N LEU A 21 -51.59 -8.11 -26.98
CA LEU A 21 -51.16 -7.22 -25.93
C LEU A 21 -49.59 -7.22 -25.93
N PRO A 22 -48.92 -6.05 -25.83
CA PRO A 22 -47.48 -5.99 -25.72
C PRO A 22 -47.05 -6.73 -24.44
N PRO A 23 -45.94 -7.45 -24.46
CA PRO A 23 -45.40 -8.14 -23.27
C PRO A 23 -45.22 -7.13 -22.16
N ALA A 24 -45.70 -7.46 -20.96
CA ALA A 24 -45.49 -6.66 -19.76
C ALA A 24 -43.99 -6.43 -19.58
N GLN A 25 -43.58 -5.18 -19.66
CA GLN A 25 -42.21 -4.78 -19.40
C GLN A 25 -41.95 -5.04 -17.91
N ALA A 26 -41.01 -5.96 -17.61
CA ALA A 26 -40.62 -6.21 -16.24
C ALA A 26 -40.04 -4.90 -15.66
N ASP A 27 -40.50 -4.51 -14.49
CA ASP A 27 -39.95 -3.38 -13.77
C ASP A 27 -38.45 -3.55 -13.61
N PRO A 28 -37.62 -2.47 -13.81
CA PRO A 28 -36.21 -2.54 -13.55
C PRO A 28 -36.00 -3.01 -12.10
N PRO A 29 -34.99 -3.88 -11.85
CA PRO A 29 -34.69 -4.33 -10.49
C PRO A 29 -34.44 -3.11 -9.59
N ALA A 30 -35.05 -3.14 -8.40
CA ALA A 30 -34.86 -2.09 -7.41
C ALA A 30 -33.35 -1.89 -7.17
N PRO A 31 -32.86 -0.63 -7.08
CA PRO A 31 -31.47 -0.37 -6.83
C PRO A 31 -31.04 -1.09 -5.56
N VAL A 32 -30.00 -1.92 -5.68
CA VAL A 32 -29.38 -2.59 -4.53
C VAL A 32 -28.91 -1.47 -3.60
N PRO A 33 -29.37 -1.44 -2.33
CA PRO A 33 -28.93 -0.40 -1.41
C PRO A 33 -27.42 -0.46 -1.28
N THR A 34 -26.74 0.64 -1.60
CA THR A 34 -25.29 0.79 -1.37
C THR A 34 -25.06 0.54 0.12
N PRO A 35 -24.15 -0.37 0.51
CA PRO A 35 -23.86 -0.61 1.90
C PRO A 35 -23.42 0.71 2.54
N VAL A 36 -24.20 1.24 3.44
CA VAL A 36 -23.78 2.36 4.28
C VAL A 36 -22.76 1.79 5.24
N LEU A 37 -21.47 2.05 4.97
CA LEU A 37 -20.39 1.70 5.90
C LEU A 37 -20.70 2.40 7.22
N ARG A 38 -20.96 1.61 8.28
CA ARG A 38 -21.06 2.17 9.62
C ARG A 38 -19.64 2.55 10.06
N PRO A 39 -19.40 3.79 10.51
CA PRO A 39 -18.11 4.17 11.05
C PRO A 39 -17.67 3.16 12.12
N LEU A 40 -16.40 2.81 12.09
CA LEU A 40 -15.82 1.94 13.12
C LEU A 40 -15.87 2.65 14.47
N VAL A 41 -16.22 1.94 15.53
CA VAL A 41 -16.10 2.52 16.86
C VAL A 41 -14.63 2.68 17.26
N PRO A 42 -14.26 3.67 18.09
CA PRO A 42 -12.89 3.88 18.53
C PRO A 42 -12.21 2.61 19.03
N GLY A 43 -11.02 2.30 18.52
CA GLY A 43 -10.24 1.10 18.84
C GLY A 43 -10.66 -0.15 18.06
N GLN A 44 -11.74 -0.10 17.29
CA GLN A 44 -12.16 -1.24 16.46
C GLN A 44 -11.22 -1.45 15.28
N VAL A 45 -10.90 -2.71 15.02
CA VAL A 45 -10.20 -3.18 13.83
C VAL A 45 -11.10 -4.15 13.07
N THR A 46 -11.06 -4.07 11.76
CA THR A 46 -11.74 -5.01 10.86
C THR A 46 -10.78 -5.46 9.78
N ARG A 47 -10.69 -6.76 9.54
CA ARG A 47 -9.97 -7.32 8.41
C ARG A 47 -10.88 -7.23 7.17
N ILE A 48 -10.41 -6.54 6.12
CA ILE A 48 -11.11 -6.48 4.83
C ILE A 48 -10.78 -7.73 4.01
N GLY A 49 -9.50 -8.05 3.87
CA GLY A 49 -9.07 -9.26 3.17
C GLY A 49 -7.78 -9.07 2.37
N PRO A 50 -7.28 -10.16 1.74
CA PRO A 50 -6.13 -10.07 0.86
C PRO A 50 -6.46 -9.29 -0.41
N VAL A 51 -5.57 -8.35 -0.78
CA VAL A 51 -5.75 -7.46 -1.93
C VAL A 51 -4.68 -7.63 -3.00
N ALA A 52 -3.47 -8.08 -2.65
CA ALA A 52 -2.39 -8.32 -3.60
C ALA A 52 -1.58 -9.56 -3.22
N GLY A 53 -0.99 -10.24 -4.20
CA GLY A 53 -0.15 -11.42 -4.03
C GLY A 53 -0.93 -12.72 -3.97
N THR A 54 -0.47 -13.69 -3.19
CA THR A 54 -0.98 -15.06 -3.16
C THR A 54 -2.50 -15.11 -2.96
N GLY A 55 -3.19 -15.77 -3.88
CA GLY A 55 -4.63 -15.97 -3.82
C GLY A 55 -5.48 -14.76 -4.21
N THR A 56 -4.89 -13.75 -4.85
CA THR A 56 -5.60 -12.54 -5.29
C THR A 56 -5.58 -12.38 -6.81
N PRO A 57 -6.48 -11.54 -7.39
CA PRO A 57 -6.52 -11.26 -8.83
C PRO A 57 -5.27 -10.59 -9.40
N THR A 58 -4.29 -10.14 -8.59
CA THR A 58 -3.03 -9.59 -9.12
C THR A 58 -2.24 -10.62 -9.94
N ALA A 59 -2.52 -11.91 -9.79
CA ALA A 59 -2.00 -12.98 -10.64
C ALA A 59 -2.36 -12.78 -12.12
N ASP A 60 -3.51 -12.22 -12.44
CA ASP A 60 -3.96 -11.92 -13.81
C ASP A 60 -3.07 -10.85 -14.48
N TYR A 61 -2.36 -10.08 -13.69
CA TYR A 61 -1.38 -9.08 -14.14
C TYR A 61 0.07 -9.55 -14.00
N GLY A 62 0.29 -10.86 -13.80
CA GLY A 62 1.62 -11.47 -13.68
C GLY A 62 2.26 -11.35 -12.28
N ILE A 63 1.50 -10.95 -11.26
CA ILE A 63 1.94 -10.83 -9.87
C ILE A 63 1.15 -11.82 -9.00
N GLY A 64 1.67 -13.04 -8.91
CA GLY A 64 1.05 -14.10 -8.10
C GLY A 64 1.45 -14.07 -6.62
N ALA A 65 2.54 -13.38 -6.26
CA ALA A 65 2.99 -13.20 -4.89
C ALA A 65 3.73 -11.87 -4.75
N THR A 66 3.50 -11.09 -3.67
CA THR A 66 4.11 -9.77 -3.48
C THR A 66 4.00 -9.26 -2.03
N ASP A 67 4.80 -8.24 -1.70
CA ASP A 67 4.81 -7.56 -0.40
C ASP A 67 5.15 -6.06 -0.47
N LEU A 68 5.25 -5.42 0.71
CA LEU A 68 5.76 -4.04 0.91
C LEU A 68 5.14 -3.01 -0.04
N CYS A 69 3.83 -3.03 -0.17
CA CYS A 69 3.12 -2.26 -1.18
C CYS A 69 2.72 -0.86 -0.69
N GLU A 70 3.56 0.15 -0.89
CA GLU A 70 3.31 1.55 -0.53
C GLU A 70 2.69 2.36 -1.67
N PHE A 71 1.97 3.44 -1.35
CA PHE A 71 1.19 4.21 -2.32
C PHE A 71 1.90 5.47 -2.82
N MET A 72 1.71 5.74 -4.11
CA MET A 72 2.01 7.00 -4.78
C MET A 72 0.78 7.53 -5.49
N GLU A 73 0.39 8.76 -5.17
CA GLU A 73 -0.74 9.43 -5.80
C GLU A 73 -0.24 10.37 -6.89
N PHE A 74 -0.84 10.29 -8.08
CA PHE A 74 -0.58 11.12 -9.24
C PHE A 74 -1.88 11.73 -9.75
N PRO A 75 -1.85 12.82 -10.50
CA PRO A 75 -3.05 13.33 -11.17
C PRO A 75 -3.72 12.32 -12.11
N SER A 76 -2.95 11.36 -12.64
CA SER A 76 -3.41 10.29 -13.54
C SER A 76 -3.94 9.04 -12.82
N GLY A 77 -3.85 8.95 -11.50
CA GLY A 77 -4.27 7.79 -10.72
C GLY A 77 -3.33 7.44 -9.58
N ILE A 78 -3.48 6.27 -9.02
CA ILE A 78 -2.72 5.80 -7.87
C ILE A 78 -1.91 4.57 -8.29
N LEU A 79 -0.62 4.59 -7.98
CA LEU A 79 0.25 3.42 -8.06
C LEU A 79 0.51 2.88 -6.65
N GLN A 80 0.55 1.58 -6.54
CA GLN A 80 1.00 0.89 -5.34
C GLN A 80 2.32 0.19 -5.65
N ILE A 81 3.40 0.62 -5.01
CA ILE A 81 4.76 0.16 -5.29
C ILE A 81 5.09 -0.97 -4.35
N CYS A 82 5.21 -2.16 -4.90
CA CYS A 82 5.47 -3.37 -4.15
C CYS A 82 6.95 -3.79 -4.22
N GLY A 83 7.39 -4.52 -3.21
CA GLY A 83 8.76 -5.03 -3.06
C GLY A 83 9.04 -6.24 -3.94
N ASP A 84 9.66 -7.26 -3.35
CA ASP A 84 9.87 -8.52 -4.05
C ASP A 84 8.53 -9.09 -4.51
N SER A 85 8.44 -9.38 -5.81
CA SER A 85 7.21 -9.85 -6.44
C SER A 85 7.53 -11.02 -7.36
N PHE A 86 6.65 -12.00 -7.42
CA PHE A 86 6.86 -13.23 -8.17
C PHE A 86 5.65 -13.52 -9.08
N ALA A 87 5.91 -14.12 -10.24
CA ALA A 87 4.83 -14.50 -11.15
C ALA A 87 4.00 -15.68 -10.60
N GLY A 88 4.62 -16.58 -9.84
CA GLY A 88 3.95 -17.70 -9.18
C GLY A 88 3.36 -17.32 -7.82
N GLN A 89 2.66 -18.26 -7.18
CA GLN A 89 1.85 -18.03 -5.97
C GLN A 89 2.66 -18.00 -4.66
N GLY A 90 3.99 -17.89 -4.71
CA GLY A 90 4.86 -17.88 -3.53
C GLY A 90 6.26 -17.37 -3.86
N VAL A 91 7.05 -17.12 -2.81
CA VAL A 91 8.43 -16.65 -2.93
C VAL A 91 9.29 -17.64 -3.72
N GLY A 92 9.97 -17.13 -4.76
CA GLY A 92 10.85 -17.94 -5.61
C GLY A 92 10.16 -18.68 -6.75
N PHE A 93 8.83 -18.58 -6.90
CA PHE A 93 8.12 -19.23 -7.99
C PHE A 93 7.90 -18.32 -9.20
N GLY A 94 8.26 -18.77 -10.39
CA GLY A 94 8.16 -18.02 -11.64
C GLY A 94 9.21 -16.91 -11.75
N GLY A 95 8.87 -15.85 -12.51
CA GLY A 95 9.73 -14.66 -12.62
C GLY A 95 9.80 -13.88 -11.31
N TRP A 96 10.94 -13.24 -11.05
CA TRP A 96 11.15 -12.37 -9.90
C TRP A 96 11.33 -10.92 -10.36
N TYR A 97 10.53 -10.05 -9.80
CA TYR A 97 10.47 -8.61 -10.10
C TYR A 97 10.64 -7.81 -8.80
N ALA A 98 11.41 -6.72 -8.82
CA ALA A 98 11.58 -5.84 -7.66
C ALA A 98 12.20 -4.50 -8.08
N PRO A 99 11.51 -3.37 -7.82
CA PRO A 99 10.10 -3.25 -7.44
C PRO A 99 9.14 -3.37 -8.63
N VAL A 100 7.85 -3.55 -8.34
CA VAL A 100 6.76 -3.44 -9.31
C VAL A 100 5.78 -2.35 -8.89
N ALA A 101 4.96 -1.87 -9.82
CA ALA A 101 3.86 -0.96 -9.55
C ALA A 101 2.53 -1.58 -9.98
N LEU A 102 1.61 -1.76 -9.06
CA LEU A 102 0.22 -2.12 -9.30
C LEU A 102 -0.59 -0.85 -9.56
N HIS A 103 -1.41 -0.83 -10.59
CA HIS A 103 -2.29 0.29 -10.95
C HIS A 103 -3.60 0.14 -10.18
N VAL A 104 -3.81 0.97 -9.18
CA VAL A 104 -5.02 0.91 -8.34
C VAL A 104 -6.24 1.33 -9.13
N ASP A 105 -7.31 0.55 -9.04
CA ASP A 105 -8.65 0.98 -9.44
C ASP A 105 -9.15 2.02 -8.43
N THR A 106 -9.15 3.29 -8.82
CA THR A 106 -9.49 4.41 -7.92
C THR A 106 -10.90 4.31 -7.34
N ASP A 107 -11.83 3.65 -8.04
CA ASP A 107 -13.20 3.42 -7.56
C ASP A 107 -13.25 2.40 -6.41
N SER A 108 -12.16 1.65 -6.20
CA SER A 108 -12.05 0.65 -5.13
C SER A 108 -11.38 1.17 -3.85
N VAL A 109 -10.84 2.38 -3.85
CA VAL A 109 -10.06 2.92 -2.71
C VAL A 109 -10.85 2.85 -1.38
N ASN A 110 -12.14 3.16 -1.44
CA ASN A 110 -13.04 3.09 -0.28
C ASN A 110 -14.03 1.92 -0.34
N SER A 111 -13.76 0.92 -1.19
CA SER A 111 -14.64 -0.25 -1.30
C SER A 111 -14.62 -1.08 0.00
N PRO A 112 -15.77 -1.55 0.50
CA PRO A 112 -15.82 -2.49 1.62
C PRO A 112 -15.15 -3.83 1.29
N ASP A 113 -15.05 -4.18 0.01
CA ASP A 113 -14.44 -5.42 -0.48
C ASP A 113 -12.91 -5.27 -0.69
N GLY A 114 -12.35 -4.12 -0.35
CA GLY A 114 -10.92 -3.83 -0.48
C GLY A 114 -10.50 -3.30 -1.85
N LEU A 115 -9.20 -3.06 -1.97
CA LEU A 115 -8.57 -2.54 -3.17
C LEU A 115 -8.64 -3.52 -4.33
N ARG A 116 -8.84 -2.98 -5.53
CA ARG A 116 -8.70 -3.68 -6.82
C ARG A 116 -7.67 -2.98 -7.69
N TYR A 117 -7.19 -3.69 -8.70
CA TYR A 117 -6.16 -3.21 -9.61
C TYR A 117 -6.62 -3.36 -11.06
N ARG A 118 -6.05 -2.53 -11.94
CA ARG A 118 -6.33 -2.52 -13.39
C ARG A 118 -5.13 -2.95 -14.22
N GLY A 119 -4.00 -3.28 -13.60
CA GLY A 119 -2.77 -3.68 -14.27
C GLY A 119 -1.55 -3.57 -13.38
N ALA A 120 -0.39 -3.89 -13.97
CA ALA A 120 0.91 -3.77 -13.32
C ALA A 120 1.97 -3.28 -14.31
N THR A 121 3.03 -2.63 -13.79
CA THR A 121 4.25 -2.28 -14.51
C THR A 121 5.48 -2.70 -13.71
N GLY A 122 6.61 -2.87 -14.37
CA GLY A 122 7.83 -3.37 -13.74
C GLY A 122 8.07 -4.86 -13.99
N ILE A 123 7.21 -5.53 -14.78
CA ILE A 123 7.29 -6.95 -15.12
C ILE A 123 8.14 -7.15 -16.38
N ASP A 124 7.71 -6.60 -17.51
CA ASP A 124 8.41 -6.74 -18.80
C ASP A 124 9.65 -5.85 -18.88
N LYS A 125 9.60 -4.70 -18.24
CA LYS A 125 10.69 -3.72 -18.18
C LYS A 125 10.86 -3.24 -16.74
N PRO A 126 12.12 -3.10 -16.27
CA PRO A 126 12.38 -2.60 -14.94
C PRO A 126 11.71 -1.25 -14.67
N LEU A 127 11.15 -1.11 -13.47
CA LEU A 127 10.56 0.16 -13.03
C LEU A 127 11.62 1.22 -12.77
N LEU A 128 12.83 0.83 -12.40
CA LEU A 128 13.97 1.70 -12.13
C LEU A 128 14.90 1.80 -13.34
N ALA A 129 15.44 3.00 -13.58
CA ALA A 129 16.42 3.24 -14.67
C ALA A 129 17.75 2.53 -14.42
N ASP A 130 18.20 2.50 -13.16
CA ASP A 130 19.47 1.89 -12.83
C ASP A 130 19.36 0.36 -12.85
N PRO A 131 20.29 -0.31 -13.55
CA PRO A 131 20.26 -1.75 -13.64
C PRO A 131 20.49 -2.38 -12.26
N LYS A 132 19.82 -3.50 -12.04
CA LYS A 132 20.02 -4.31 -10.85
C LYS A 132 21.43 -4.93 -10.88
N VAL A 133 22.18 -4.74 -9.79
CA VAL A 133 23.48 -5.40 -9.62
C VAL A 133 23.22 -6.89 -9.31
N PRO A 134 23.89 -7.84 -10.01
CA PRO A 134 23.73 -9.26 -9.74
C PRO A 134 23.92 -9.62 -8.26
N GLY A 135 23.06 -10.44 -7.71
CA GLY A 135 23.10 -10.87 -6.31
C GLY A 135 22.59 -9.82 -5.30
N THR A 136 21.92 -8.76 -5.79
CA THR A 136 21.28 -7.75 -4.94
C THR A 136 19.78 -7.65 -5.22
N SER A 137 19.03 -7.13 -4.24
CA SER A 137 17.65 -6.67 -4.39
C SER A 137 17.60 -5.15 -4.33
N GLN A 138 16.62 -4.56 -5.02
CA GLN A 138 16.32 -3.12 -5.00
C GLN A 138 14.92 -2.96 -4.42
N LEU A 139 14.83 -2.73 -3.13
CA LEU A 139 13.56 -2.76 -2.40
C LEU A 139 13.03 -1.35 -2.14
N PRO A 140 11.70 -1.12 -2.27
CA PRO A 140 11.09 0.11 -1.84
C PRO A 140 11.27 0.28 -0.33
N ALA A 141 11.71 1.44 0.07
CA ALA A 141 12.06 1.77 1.45
C ALA A 141 11.40 3.08 1.90
N GLY A 142 10.32 3.46 1.23
CA GLY A 142 9.48 4.58 1.59
C GLY A 142 9.19 5.57 0.49
N VAL A 143 8.03 6.20 0.58
CA VAL A 143 7.53 7.19 -0.37
C VAL A 143 7.35 8.53 0.30
N VAL A 144 7.73 9.60 -0.39
CA VAL A 144 7.45 10.99 -0.01
C VAL A 144 6.92 11.75 -1.21
N SER A 145 5.75 12.37 -1.06
CA SER A 145 5.12 13.19 -2.10
C SER A 145 5.27 14.67 -1.76
N ILE A 146 5.75 15.48 -2.71
CA ILE A 146 5.97 16.91 -2.55
C ILE A 146 5.42 17.63 -3.79
N ASN A 147 4.41 18.47 -3.65
CA ASN A 147 3.82 19.23 -4.76
C ASN A 147 3.46 18.33 -5.97
N ARG A 148 2.88 17.16 -5.75
CA ARG A 148 2.52 16.16 -6.77
C ARG A 148 3.72 15.46 -7.43
N GLU A 149 4.93 15.71 -6.98
CA GLU A 149 6.11 14.92 -7.34
C GLU A 149 6.30 13.80 -6.30
N ASN A 150 6.48 12.58 -6.77
CA ASN A 150 6.67 11.41 -5.91
C ASN A 150 8.12 10.96 -5.94
N TYR A 151 8.67 10.79 -4.75
CA TYR A 151 10.00 10.27 -4.52
C TYR A 151 9.92 8.94 -3.79
N LEU A 152 10.61 7.95 -4.32
CA LEU A 152 10.75 6.63 -3.71
C LEU A 152 12.16 6.49 -3.18
N LEU A 153 12.34 6.13 -1.92
CA LEU A 153 13.62 5.63 -1.46
C LEU A 153 13.74 4.17 -1.87
N ILE A 154 14.81 3.84 -2.55
CA ILE A 154 15.20 2.47 -2.87
C ILE A 154 16.39 2.11 -1.99
N THR A 155 16.26 1.02 -1.25
CA THR A 155 17.38 0.40 -0.54
C THR A 155 17.86 -0.82 -1.31
N THR A 156 19.15 -0.79 -1.67
CA THR A 156 19.81 -1.95 -2.28
C THR A 156 20.31 -2.85 -1.17
N THR A 157 19.92 -4.12 -1.22
CA THR A 157 20.29 -5.12 -0.22
C THR A 157 21.06 -6.27 -0.86
N LYS A 158 21.89 -6.93 -0.05
CA LYS A 158 22.47 -8.23 -0.39
C LYS A 158 22.09 -9.19 0.74
N ASN A 159 21.34 -10.25 0.42
CA ASN A 159 20.77 -11.16 1.41
C ASN A 159 20.00 -10.41 2.52
N LEU A 160 19.17 -9.45 2.13
CA LEU A 160 18.40 -8.54 3.00
C LEU A 160 19.24 -7.57 3.86
N VAL A 161 20.57 -7.63 3.78
CA VAL A 161 21.45 -6.67 4.46
C VAL A 161 21.60 -5.41 3.61
N PRO A 162 21.26 -4.22 4.13
CA PRO A 162 21.39 -2.96 3.42
C PRO A 162 22.83 -2.67 2.99
N ALA A 163 23.04 -2.30 1.72
CA ALA A 163 24.31 -1.89 1.17
C ALA A 163 24.36 -0.39 0.87
N SER A 164 23.29 0.13 0.28
CA SER A 164 23.14 1.54 -0.04
C SER A 164 21.67 1.92 -0.16
N SER A 165 21.38 3.21 -0.14
CA SER A 165 20.04 3.74 -0.44
C SER A 165 20.13 4.95 -1.35
N ARG A 166 19.08 5.19 -2.14
CA ARG A 166 18.97 6.33 -3.05
C ARG A 166 17.52 6.75 -3.26
N LEU A 167 17.30 8.02 -3.55
CA LEU A 167 16.01 8.51 -4.00
C LEU A 167 15.88 8.32 -5.52
N VAL A 168 14.73 7.88 -5.95
CA VAL A 168 14.32 7.92 -7.36
C VAL A 168 13.09 8.81 -7.49
N LYS A 169 13.00 9.52 -8.61
CA LYS A 169 11.84 10.35 -8.93
C LYS A 169 10.88 9.51 -9.77
N ALA A 170 9.69 9.25 -9.25
CA ALA A 170 8.70 8.45 -9.90
C ALA A 170 7.98 9.21 -11.02
N ASP A 171 7.68 8.53 -12.13
CA ASP A 171 6.90 9.03 -13.25
C ASP A 171 5.86 7.96 -13.64
N PRO A 172 4.55 8.25 -13.56
CA PRO A 172 3.51 7.24 -13.81
C PRO A 172 3.37 6.87 -15.29
N VAL A 173 3.88 7.71 -16.20
CA VAL A 173 3.78 7.53 -17.67
C VAL A 173 5.03 6.87 -18.21
N ARG A 174 6.19 7.19 -17.64
CA ARG A 174 7.49 6.71 -18.09
C ARG A 174 7.99 5.67 -17.11
N GLY A 175 8.21 4.45 -17.57
CA GLY A 175 9.03 3.48 -16.85
C GLY A 175 10.49 3.97 -16.75
N ALA A 176 11.35 3.19 -16.08
CA ALA A 176 12.75 3.52 -15.86
C ALA A 176 12.93 4.84 -15.06
N TRP A 177 12.40 4.85 -13.84
CA TRP A 177 12.49 6.00 -12.93
C TRP A 177 13.95 6.31 -12.58
N PRO A 178 14.42 7.55 -12.84
CA PRO A 178 15.81 7.90 -12.65
C PRO A 178 16.16 8.10 -11.18
N THR A 179 17.40 7.75 -10.81
CA THR A 179 18.00 8.15 -9.55
C THR A 179 18.15 9.67 -9.49
N VAL A 180 17.74 10.26 -8.38
CA VAL A 180 17.98 11.68 -8.10
C VAL A 180 19.48 11.91 -7.92
N PRO A 181 20.09 12.82 -8.70
CA PRO A 181 21.51 13.10 -8.59
C PRO A 181 21.95 13.46 -7.16
N GLY A 182 23.06 12.91 -6.70
CA GLY A 182 23.59 13.17 -5.36
C GLY A 182 22.84 12.55 -4.19
N SER A 183 21.78 11.74 -4.44
CA SER A 183 20.99 11.14 -3.37
C SER A 183 21.51 9.80 -2.85
N VAL A 184 22.46 9.18 -3.55
CA VAL A 184 23.01 7.87 -3.15
C VAL A 184 23.76 7.99 -1.83
N ARG A 185 23.48 7.08 -0.91
CA ARG A 185 24.13 7.00 0.42
C ARG A 185 24.52 5.56 0.74
N PRO A 186 25.67 5.32 1.37
CA PRO A 186 25.99 4.00 1.91
C PRO A 186 25.05 3.62 3.04
N ALA A 187 24.91 2.33 3.34
CA ALA A 187 24.04 1.82 4.38
C ALA A 187 24.29 2.44 5.76
N GLY A 188 25.56 2.71 6.11
CA GLY A 188 25.94 3.34 7.37
C GLY A 188 25.72 4.86 7.46
N TYR A 189 25.19 5.50 6.41
CA TYR A 189 24.91 6.93 6.44
C TYR A 189 23.92 7.30 7.56
N ALA A 190 24.22 8.37 8.30
CA ALA A 190 23.47 8.77 9.49
C ALA A 190 23.32 7.63 10.52
N GLY A 191 24.33 6.78 10.69
CA GLY A 191 24.25 5.60 11.56
C GLY A 191 23.30 4.50 11.06
N GLY A 192 22.98 4.49 9.75
CA GLY A 192 21.98 3.61 9.14
C GLY A 192 20.56 4.16 9.19
N ALA A 193 20.30 5.17 10.01
CA ALA A 193 18.96 5.67 10.35
C ALA A 193 18.21 6.36 9.18
N GLN A 194 18.74 6.33 7.98
CA GLN A 194 18.08 6.87 6.78
C GLN A 194 18.04 5.87 5.63
N SER A 195 18.10 4.58 5.92
CA SER A 195 17.97 3.54 4.89
C SER A 195 16.49 3.13 4.65
N GLN A 196 15.58 3.60 5.49
CA GLN A 196 14.13 3.53 5.32
C GLN A 196 13.51 4.84 5.77
N ILE A 197 12.55 5.38 5.00
CA ILE A 197 11.90 6.66 5.30
C ILE A 197 10.42 6.58 4.95
N THR A 198 9.64 7.49 5.55
CA THR A 198 8.30 7.84 5.07
C THR A 198 7.98 9.25 5.53
N GLY A 199 7.05 9.92 4.86
CA GLY A 199 6.73 11.28 5.23
C GLY A 199 5.70 11.95 4.35
N TYR A 200 5.39 13.19 4.70
CA TYR A 200 4.48 14.03 3.94
C TYR A 200 4.95 15.48 3.88
N TYR A 201 4.47 16.18 2.89
CA TYR A 201 4.68 17.61 2.73
C TYR A 201 3.51 18.39 3.34
N ASP A 202 3.84 19.29 4.27
CA ASP A 202 2.93 20.27 4.84
C ASP A 202 3.22 21.65 4.20
N PRO A 203 2.31 22.18 3.35
CA PRO A 203 2.54 23.42 2.64
C PRO A 203 2.34 24.67 3.50
N VAL A 204 1.94 24.53 4.77
CA VAL A 204 1.67 25.65 5.66
C VAL A 204 2.97 26.43 5.91
N PRO A 205 3.03 27.75 5.54
CA PRO A 205 4.20 28.57 5.76
C PRO A 205 4.54 28.71 7.24
N THR A 206 5.83 28.71 7.53
CA THR A 206 6.36 29.04 8.86
C THR A 206 7.40 30.15 8.73
N ALA A 207 7.80 30.78 9.85
CA ALA A 207 8.85 31.78 9.84
C ALA A 207 10.17 31.27 9.24
N ASP A 208 10.48 30.00 9.49
CA ASP A 208 11.73 29.35 9.04
C ASP A 208 11.61 28.71 7.64
N SER A 209 10.39 28.53 7.12
CA SER A 209 10.15 27.95 5.79
C SER A 209 8.88 28.55 5.17
N PRO A 210 9.04 29.53 4.28
CA PRO A 210 7.89 30.17 3.62
C PRO A 210 7.07 29.24 2.69
N ARG A 211 7.62 28.08 2.35
CA ARG A 211 6.97 27.06 1.51
C ARG A 211 6.58 25.82 2.30
N GLY A 212 6.51 25.89 3.63
CA GLY A 212 6.21 24.75 4.48
C GLY A 212 7.36 23.76 4.62
N TRP A 213 7.05 22.59 5.16
CA TRP A 213 8.04 21.58 5.51
C TRP A 213 7.66 20.19 4.96
N VAL A 214 8.67 19.43 4.57
CA VAL A 214 8.57 17.98 4.40
C VAL A 214 8.97 17.36 5.73
N TYR A 215 8.03 16.71 6.39
CA TYR A 215 8.27 15.96 7.61
C TYR A 215 8.53 14.49 7.27
N LEU A 216 9.52 13.91 7.90
CA LEU A 216 10.02 12.57 7.62
C LEU A 216 10.25 11.81 8.92
N VAL A 217 9.85 10.57 8.97
CA VAL A 217 10.43 9.61 9.92
C VAL A 217 11.36 8.68 9.17
N ALA A 218 12.41 8.24 9.85
CA ALA A 218 13.45 7.41 9.26
C ALA A 218 14.02 6.42 10.27
N ASN A 219 14.45 5.25 9.80
CA ASN A 219 15.10 4.20 10.59
C ASN A 219 16.04 3.35 9.74
N ASN A 220 16.56 2.25 10.30
CA ASN A 220 17.33 1.25 9.57
C ASN A 220 16.39 0.28 8.85
N PHE A 221 16.69 0.01 7.59
CA PHE A 221 15.93 -0.93 6.76
C PHE A 221 15.92 -2.36 7.34
N ASP A 222 16.94 -2.75 8.09
CA ASP A 222 17.06 -4.06 8.73
C ASP A 222 16.24 -4.21 10.03
N ARG A 223 15.39 -3.22 10.34
CA ARG A 223 14.51 -3.23 11.53
C ARG A 223 15.28 -3.24 12.86
N SER A 224 16.54 -2.83 12.88
CA SER A 224 17.41 -2.91 14.06
C SER A 224 17.38 -1.68 14.95
N SER A 225 16.82 -0.56 14.46
CA SER A 225 16.88 0.74 15.14
C SER A 225 15.50 1.27 15.52
N PRO A 226 15.44 2.22 16.48
CA PRO A 226 14.27 3.04 16.69
C PRO A 226 14.04 4.00 15.52
N VAL A 227 12.94 4.73 15.57
CA VAL A 227 12.56 5.74 14.58
C VAL A 227 13.03 7.14 15.01
N PHE A 228 13.52 7.90 14.04
CA PHE A 228 13.96 9.28 14.17
C PHE A 228 13.12 10.20 13.30
N LEU A 229 12.87 11.43 13.80
CA LEU A 229 12.10 12.43 13.07
C LEU A 229 13.05 13.47 12.45
N TYR A 230 12.78 13.82 11.20
CA TYR A 230 13.48 14.86 10.44
C TYR A 230 12.48 15.80 9.76
N ARG A 231 12.97 16.96 9.36
CA ARG A 231 12.29 17.85 8.41
C ARG A 231 13.27 18.40 7.37
N ALA A 232 12.75 18.73 6.20
CA ALA A 232 13.49 19.42 5.15
C ALA A 232 12.59 20.44 4.48
N THR A 233 13.16 21.49 3.87
CA THR A 233 12.36 22.33 2.97
C THR A 233 12.04 21.53 1.69
N PRO A 234 10.93 21.83 0.98
CA PRO A 234 10.63 21.15 -0.29
C PRO A 234 11.77 21.24 -1.32
N GLN A 235 12.53 22.33 -1.32
CA GLN A 235 13.64 22.57 -2.25
C GLN A 235 14.88 21.76 -1.89
N SER A 236 15.11 21.48 -0.60
CA SER A 236 16.30 20.80 -0.11
C SER A 236 16.06 19.32 0.20
N PHE A 237 14.84 18.81 0.05
CA PHE A 237 14.47 17.44 0.41
C PHE A 237 15.38 16.39 -0.24
N THR A 238 15.75 16.60 -1.51
CA THR A 238 16.60 15.65 -2.25
C THR A 238 18.05 15.63 -1.79
N ASP A 239 18.51 16.69 -1.11
CA ASP A 239 19.78 16.70 -0.39
C ASP A 239 19.61 16.20 1.05
N ARG A 240 19.83 14.90 1.25
CA ARG A 240 19.65 14.24 2.54
C ARG A 240 20.57 14.77 3.64
N SER A 241 21.65 15.46 3.30
CA SER A 241 22.55 16.12 4.27
C SER A 241 21.94 17.40 4.86
N SER A 242 20.96 17.99 4.20
CA SER A 242 20.24 19.18 4.65
C SER A 242 19.11 18.88 5.64
N TRP A 243 18.77 17.62 5.88
CA TRP A 243 17.68 17.25 6.75
C TRP A 243 17.96 17.64 8.20
N GLN A 244 17.03 18.36 8.80
CA GLN A 244 17.10 18.80 10.19
C GLN A 244 16.51 17.71 11.08
N GLY A 245 17.35 17.12 11.94
CA GLY A 245 16.88 16.16 12.95
C GLY A 245 16.10 16.82 14.07
N TRP A 246 15.20 16.07 14.69
CA TRP A 246 14.44 16.46 15.87
C TRP A 246 14.96 15.79 17.13
N SER A 247 15.06 16.57 18.20
CA SER A 247 15.28 16.06 19.56
C SER A 247 14.29 16.71 20.52
N ALA A 248 13.64 15.91 21.33
CA ALA A 248 12.70 16.41 22.35
C ALA A 248 13.36 17.39 23.33
N ALA A 249 14.67 17.24 23.59
CA ALA A 249 15.41 18.10 24.52
C ALA A 249 15.86 19.43 23.89
N THR A 250 16.16 19.46 22.58
CA THR A 250 16.85 20.58 21.96
C THR A 250 16.16 21.16 20.72
N GLY A 251 15.05 20.56 20.28
CA GLY A 251 14.29 20.99 19.08
C GLY A 251 14.92 20.56 17.77
N TRP A 252 14.61 21.31 16.71
CA TRP A 252 15.07 21.06 15.34
C TRP A 252 16.51 21.50 15.08
N GLY A 253 17.16 20.86 14.08
CA GLY A 253 18.50 21.25 13.59
C GLY A 253 19.63 20.72 14.44
N LYS A 254 19.37 19.78 15.34
CA LYS A 254 20.36 19.06 16.16
C LYS A 254 20.38 17.59 15.74
N PRO A 255 21.39 16.80 16.13
CA PRO A 255 21.35 15.36 15.97
C PRO A 255 20.05 14.81 16.54
N PRO A 256 19.28 14.00 15.78
CA PRO A 256 18.00 13.51 16.25
C PRO A 256 18.17 12.54 17.40
N THR A 257 17.17 12.53 18.29
CA THR A 257 17.01 11.48 19.29
C THR A 257 15.85 10.57 18.88
N PRO A 258 15.85 9.28 19.28
CA PRO A 258 14.71 8.40 19.03
C PRO A 258 13.40 9.02 19.51
N LEU A 259 12.34 8.87 18.75
CA LEU A 259 11.00 9.28 19.20
C LEU A 259 10.51 8.39 20.36
N TRP A 260 10.85 7.11 20.32
CA TRP A 260 10.66 6.13 21.41
C TRP A 260 11.66 4.97 21.25
N GLY A 261 11.70 4.03 22.20
CA GLY A 261 12.78 3.05 22.33
C GLY A 261 12.63 1.74 21.55
N ASP A 262 11.45 1.48 20.96
CA ASP A 262 11.21 0.23 20.21
C ASP A 262 12.03 0.19 18.93
N ARG A 263 12.38 -1.01 18.49
CA ARG A 263 12.92 -1.25 17.15
C ARG A 263 11.77 -1.27 16.16
N ILE A 264 11.90 -0.47 15.11
CA ILE A 264 10.83 -0.25 14.13
C ILE A 264 11.27 -0.76 12.76
N GLY A 265 10.36 -1.44 12.08
CA GLY A 265 10.51 -1.86 10.68
C GLY A 265 9.88 -0.87 9.71
N GLU A 266 9.13 -1.39 8.76
CA GLU A 266 8.47 -0.61 7.71
C GLU A 266 7.45 0.36 8.32
N MET A 267 7.32 1.52 7.66
CA MET A 267 6.52 2.64 8.16
C MET A 267 5.74 3.32 7.04
N SER A 268 4.62 3.94 7.39
CA SER A 268 3.88 4.85 6.54
C SER A 268 3.40 6.04 7.35
N MET A 269 3.88 7.25 7.04
CA MET A 269 3.49 8.49 7.69
C MET A 269 2.72 9.37 6.72
N LYS A 270 1.51 9.75 7.08
CA LYS A 270 0.63 10.60 6.27
C LYS A 270 -0.04 11.67 7.15
N GLN A 271 -0.54 12.72 6.51
CA GLN A 271 -1.50 13.62 7.13
C GLN A 271 -2.92 13.09 6.81
N VAL A 272 -3.70 12.80 7.85
CA VAL A 272 -5.09 12.33 7.75
C VAL A 272 -5.94 13.21 8.64
N ASP A 273 -6.99 13.83 8.10
CA ASP A 273 -7.90 14.75 8.81
C ASP A 273 -7.15 15.82 9.62
N GLY A 274 -6.06 16.35 9.05
CA GLY A 274 -5.23 17.39 9.69
C GLY A 274 -4.33 16.88 10.82
N LYS A 275 -4.27 15.57 11.07
CA LYS A 275 -3.38 14.95 12.06
C LYS A 275 -2.22 14.25 11.39
N THR A 276 -1.11 14.12 12.09
CA THR A 276 -0.01 13.24 11.70
C THR A 276 -0.33 11.83 12.14
N VAL A 277 -0.39 10.91 11.19
CA VAL A 277 -0.64 9.49 11.42
C VAL A 277 0.59 8.71 10.99
N LEU A 278 1.09 7.83 11.86
CA LEU A 278 2.19 6.91 11.58
C LEU A 278 1.73 5.47 11.83
N SER A 279 1.67 4.69 10.76
CA SER A 279 1.55 3.23 10.82
C SER A 279 2.94 2.60 10.71
N TYR A 280 3.22 1.58 11.49
CA TYR A 280 4.55 0.96 11.52
C TYR A 280 4.52 -0.49 12.01
N PHE A 281 5.50 -1.25 11.55
CA PHE A 281 5.82 -2.55 12.10
C PHE A 281 6.70 -2.39 13.33
N ASN A 282 6.21 -2.80 14.51
CA ASN A 282 6.99 -2.82 15.72
C ASN A 282 7.81 -4.13 15.80
N SER A 283 9.07 -4.07 15.41
CA SER A 283 9.97 -5.23 15.38
C SER A 283 10.30 -5.79 16.77
N SER A 284 10.03 -5.02 17.84
CA SER A 284 10.20 -5.50 19.22
C SER A 284 9.07 -6.43 19.67
N THR A 285 7.85 -6.23 19.15
CA THR A 285 6.65 -7.01 19.49
C THR A 285 6.15 -7.91 18.37
N GLY A 286 6.53 -7.60 17.11
CA GLY A 286 5.99 -8.23 15.91
C GLY A 286 4.66 -7.63 15.44
N ASN A 287 4.08 -6.68 16.15
CA ASN A 287 2.77 -6.13 15.87
C ASN A 287 2.81 -5.02 14.80
N MET A 288 1.65 -4.83 14.14
CA MET A 288 1.36 -3.61 13.37
C MET A 288 0.66 -2.61 14.26
N GLU A 289 1.21 -1.41 14.33
CA GLU A 289 0.78 -0.37 15.27
C GLU A 289 0.57 0.97 14.56
N VAL A 290 -0.29 1.81 15.15
CA VAL A 290 -0.57 3.17 14.69
C VAL A 290 -0.45 4.15 15.84
N ARG A 291 0.13 5.32 15.54
CA ARG A 291 0.11 6.52 16.40
C ARG A 291 -0.52 7.69 15.67
N VAL A 292 -1.35 8.44 16.37
CA VAL A 292 -2.00 9.65 15.86
C VAL A 292 -1.63 10.83 16.75
N ALA A 293 -1.12 11.88 16.14
CA ALA A 293 -0.69 13.10 16.85
C ALA A 293 -1.14 14.37 16.12
N ASN A 294 -1.24 15.47 16.83
CA ASN A 294 -1.56 16.78 16.23
C ASN A 294 -0.43 17.30 15.32
N THR A 295 0.81 16.92 15.64
CA THR A 295 2.02 17.33 14.92
C THR A 295 3.01 16.17 14.86
N PRO A 296 3.96 16.16 13.91
CA PRO A 296 4.98 15.12 13.84
C PRO A 296 5.79 14.95 15.12
N THR A 297 6.06 16.04 15.83
CA THR A 297 6.82 16.03 17.09
C THR A 297 6.06 15.39 18.24
N GLY A 298 4.73 15.31 18.16
CA GLY A 298 3.88 14.66 19.15
C GLY A 298 3.82 13.13 19.04
N LEU A 299 4.34 12.53 17.95
CA LEU A 299 4.27 11.07 17.74
C LEU A 299 4.95 10.28 18.87
N GLY A 300 6.02 10.81 19.45
CA GLY A 300 6.76 10.12 20.52
C GLY A 300 5.92 9.86 21.78
N SER A 301 4.99 10.75 22.10
CA SER A 301 4.09 10.64 23.26
C SER A 301 2.66 10.20 22.90
N ALA A 302 2.34 10.04 21.62
CA ALA A 302 1.02 9.63 21.21
C ALA A 302 0.70 8.19 21.65
N PRO A 303 -0.56 7.90 22.04
CA PRO A 303 -0.97 6.55 22.38
C PRO A 303 -0.82 5.60 21.19
N VAL A 304 -0.58 4.33 21.49
CA VAL A 304 -0.47 3.26 20.51
C VAL A 304 -1.82 2.59 20.31
N THR A 305 -2.20 2.37 19.06
CA THR A 305 -3.31 1.47 18.68
C THR A 305 -2.72 0.28 17.94
N THR A 306 -2.90 -0.94 18.45
CA THR A 306 -2.49 -2.15 17.75
C THR A 306 -3.52 -2.48 16.68
N VAL A 307 -3.09 -2.51 15.42
CA VAL A 307 -3.91 -2.88 14.26
C VAL A 307 -3.90 -4.38 14.06
N VAL A 308 -2.70 -4.98 14.07
CA VAL A 308 -2.52 -6.42 13.91
C VAL A 308 -1.63 -6.94 15.02
N VAL A 309 -2.09 -7.97 15.69
CA VAL A 309 -1.34 -8.74 16.66
C VAL A 309 -0.60 -9.86 15.94
N ALA A 310 0.72 -9.93 16.15
CA ALA A 310 1.54 -10.98 15.57
C ALA A 310 1.22 -12.35 16.16
N GLY A 311 1.20 -13.34 15.28
CA GLY A 311 1.13 -14.75 15.64
C GLY A 311 2.14 -15.58 14.84
N ASP A 312 2.25 -16.83 15.18
CA ASP A 312 3.01 -17.80 14.43
C ASP A 312 2.11 -18.54 13.44
N TRP A 313 2.72 -19.07 12.38
CA TRP A 313 2.00 -19.93 11.47
C TRP A 313 1.54 -21.19 12.20
N PRO A 314 0.21 -21.49 12.19
CA PRO A 314 -0.29 -22.76 12.70
C PRO A 314 0.21 -23.91 11.83
N GLU A 315 0.20 -25.12 12.34
CA GLU A 315 0.59 -26.33 11.59
C GLU A 315 -0.27 -26.55 10.34
N GLN A 316 -1.47 -25.97 10.32
CA GLN A 316 -2.38 -25.93 9.16
C GLN A 316 -2.55 -24.47 8.71
N ALA A 317 -1.91 -24.11 7.61
CA ALA A 317 -1.46 -22.74 7.35
C ALA A 317 -2.41 -21.78 6.63
N ASP A 318 -3.62 -22.13 6.20
CA ASP A 318 -4.32 -21.37 5.17
C ASP A 318 -5.65 -20.69 5.56
N GLU A 319 -6.12 -20.84 6.78
CA GLU A 319 -7.36 -20.19 7.18
C GLU A 319 -7.10 -18.78 7.70
N LEU A 320 -7.58 -17.78 6.94
CA LEU A 320 -7.70 -16.43 7.47
C LEU A 320 -8.73 -16.45 8.59
N PRO A 321 -8.38 -15.95 9.79
CA PRO A 321 -9.35 -15.84 10.89
C PRO A 321 -10.51 -14.93 10.53
N ALA A 322 -11.55 -14.94 11.37
CA ALA A 322 -12.74 -14.11 11.20
C ALA A 322 -12.40 -12.62 11.04
N PRO A 323 -13.23 -11.82 10.33
CA PRO A 323 -12.95 -10.39 10.12
C PRO A 323 -12.68 -9.57 11.39
N GLN A 324 -13.25 -9.99 12.54
CA GLN A 324 -13.04 -9.34 13.83
C GLN A 324 -11.74 -9.74 14.51
N ASP A 325 -11.10 -10.81 14.03
CA ASP A 325 -9.81 -11.24 14.53
C ASP A 325 -8.71 -10.47 13.81
N ASN A 326 -7.96 -9.68 14.56
CA ASN A 326 -6.83 -8.93 14.08
C ASN A 326 -5.49 -9.66 14.28
N GLN A 327 -5.50 -10.94 14.62
CA GLN A 327 -4.30 -11.76 14.71
C GLN A 327 -3.88 -12.24 13.31
N LEU A 328 -2.59 -12.09 12.99
CA LEU A 328 -2.02 -12.52 11.72
C LEU A 328 -0.65 -13.17 11.93
N ALA A 329 -0.42 -14.31 11.30
CA ALA A 329 0.88 -14.95 11.34
C ALA A 329 1.91 -14.13 10.55
N GLN A 330 3.04 -13.85 11.17
CA GLN A 330 4.19 -13.14 10.59
C GLN A 330 3.82 -11.86 9.80
N PRO A 331 3.09 -10.89 10.39
CA PRO A 331 2.80 -9.62 9.74
C PRO A 331 4.05 -8.75 9.65
N TYR A 332 4.13 -7.90 8.64
CA TYR A 332 5.10 -6.82 8.51
C TYR A 332 4.63 -5.80 7.48
N GLY A 333 5.34 -4.68 7.35
CA GLY A 333 4.90 -3.61 6.48
C GLY A 333 3.55 -3.04 6.91
N GLY A 334 3.33 -1.76 6.85
CA GLY A 334 2.05 -1.18 7.25
C GLY A 334 1.84 0.14 6.55
N TYR A 335 1.09 0.14 5.45
CA TYR A 335 0.99 1.30 4.58
C TYR A 335 -0.41 1.88 4.57
N ILE A 336 -0.52 3.16 4.90
CA ILE A 336 -1.79 3.89 4.95
C ILE A 336 -2.30 4.06 3.52
N SER A 337 -3.52 3.59 3.27
CA SER A 337 -4.19 3.71 1.98
C SER A 337 -4.67 5.14 1.72
N PRO A 338 -4.60 5.64 0.47
CA PRO A 338 -5.29 6.87 0.08
C PRO A 338 -6.77 6.83 0.45
N GLY A 339 -7.37 8.00 0.67
CA GLY A 339 -8.78 8.12 1.05
C GLY A 339 -9.12 7.70 2.48
N SER A 340 -8.12 7.33 3.30
CA SER A 340 -8.30 7.05 4.73
C SER A 340 -8.78 8.26 5.50
N THR A 341 -9.64 8.04 6.49
CA THR A 341 -10.03 9.02 7.53
C THR A 341 -9.60 8.49 8.90
N LEU A 342 -9.68 9.31 9.94
CA LEU A 342 -9.42 8.83 11.30
C LEU A 342 -10.52 7.90 11.83
N GLU A 343 -11.74 7.99 11.28
CA GLU A 343 -12.83 7.06 11.63
C GLU A 343 -12.70 5.71 10.94
N GLU A 344 -12.02 5.68 9.79
CA GLU A 344 -11.75 4.48 9.00
C GLU A 344 -10.38 4.59 8.32
N LEU A 345 -9.33 4.37 9.11
CA LEU A 345 -7.96 4.34 8.61
C LEU A 345 -7.70 2.97 7.99
N ARG A 346 -7.43 2.94 6.68
CA ARG A 346 -7.17 1.72 5.93
C ARG A 346 -5.68 1.47 5.83
N ILE A 347 -5.25 0.29 6.23
CA ILE A 347 -3.84 -0.09 6.32
C ILE A 347 -3.62 -1.40 5.59
N LEU A 348 -2.58 -1.43 4.77
CA LEU A 348 -2.11 -2.63 4.09
C LEU A 348 -0.99 -3.28 4.88
N VAL A 349 -1.14 -4.55 5.19
CA VAL A 349 -0.20 -5.33 5.98
C VAL A 349 0.30 -6.50 5.15
N SER A 350 1.61 -6.64 5.05
CA SER A 350 2.26 -7.75 4.37
C SER A 350 2.29 -8.99 5.24
N GLN A 351 2.21 -10.14 4.62
CA GLN A 351 2.30 -11.46 5.26
C GLN A 351 3.18 -12.39 4.44
N TRP A 352 4.15 -13.01 5.08
CA TRP A 352 5.02 -13.98 4.43
C TRP A 352 5.15 -15.24 5.29
N ASN A 353 4.90 -16.41 4.68
CA ASN A 353 5.21 -17.68 5.30
C ASN A 353 6.69 -18.02 5.09
N THR A 354 7.48 -17.87 6.14
CA THR A 354 8.93 -18.13 6.10
C THR A 354 9.30 -19.56 6.50
N LYS A 355 8.31 -20.45 6.72
CA LYS A 355 8.59 -21.86 7.06
C LYS A 355 9.33 -22.55 5.93
N PRO A 356 10.31 -23.41 6.24
CA PRO A 356 10.99 -24.21 5.23
C PRO A 356 9.99 -25.04 4.41
N ARG A 357 10.12 -24.97 3.07
CA ARG A 357 9.25 -25.61 2.07
C ARG A 357 7.88 -24.95 1.84
N ASP A 358 7.46 -24.01 2.69
CA ASP A 358 6.24 -23.22 2.50
C ASP A 358 6.65 -21.83 2.10
N THR A 359 6.46 -21.47 0.85
CA THR A 359 6.78 -20.11 0.34
C THR A 359 5.53 -19.27 0.12
N ALA A 360 4.38 -19.83 0.42
CA ALA A 360 3.05 -19.22 0.36
C ALA A 360 2.37 -19.34 1.74
N PRO A 361 1.49 -18.38 2.08
CA PRO A 361 1.21 -17.18 1.32
C PRO A 361 2.33 -16.13 1.40
N TYR A 362 2.42 -15.31 0.35
CA TYR A 362 3.20 -14.08 0.28
C TYR A 362 2.31 -13.02 -0.33
N ARG A 363 1.70 -12.19 0.52
CA ARG A 363 0.56 -11.36 0.15
C ARG A 363 0.41 -10.12 1.01
N VAL A 364 -0.46 -9.23 0.57
CA VAL A 364 -0.86 -8.01 1.26
C VAL A 364 -2.32 -8.10 1.63
N ILE A 365 -2.62 -7.84 2.90
CA ILE A 365 -3.96 -7.89 3.48
C ILE A 365 -4.36 -6.48 3.91
N GLN A 366 -5.57 -6.07 3.58
CA GLN A 366 -6.11 -4.78 3.98
C GLN A 366 -6.91 -4.90 5.27
N PHE A 367 -6.66 -3.95 6.17
CA PHE A 367 -7.39 -3.74 7.42
C PHE A 367 -7.98 -2.34 7.46
N ALA A 368 -9.06 -2.17 8.19
CA ALA A 368 -9.59 -0.88 8.59
C ALA A 368 -9.55 -0.75 10.11
N VAL A 369 -9.19 0.42 10.61
CA VAL A 369 -9.10 0.70 12.05
C VAL A 369 -9.55 2.13 12.35
N ASN A 370 -10.26 2.32 13.46
CA ASN A 370 -10.46 3.64 14.06
C ASN A 370 -9.44 3.80 15.20
N PRO A 371 -8.30 4.48 14.99
CA PRO A 371 -7.27 4.62 16.01
C PRO A 371 -7.61 5.66 17.09
N VAL A 372 -8.67 6.43 16.92
CA VAL A 372 -9.06 7.46 17.89
C VAL A 372 -9.67 6.77 19.10
N LYS A 373 -8.98 6.85 20.22
CA LYS A 373 -9.52 6.42 21.52
C LYS A 373 -10.44 7.52 22.04
N SER A 374 -11.68 7.14 22.36
CA SER A 374 -12.67 7.99 23.03
C SER A 374 -12.21 8.42 24.43
#